data_97e0b67d212125a85b8f77b77d0e9bad
#
_entry.id   97e0b67d212125a85b8f77b77d0e9bad
#
_cell.length_a   1.000
_cell.length_b   1.000
_cell.length_c   1.000
_cell.angle_alpha   90.00
_cell.angle_beta   90.00
_cell.angle_gamma   90.00
#
_symmetry.space_group_name_H-M   'P 1'
#
loop_
_entity.id
_entity.type
_entity.pdbx_description
1 polymer ?
#
loop_
_entity_poly.entity_id
_entity_poly.type
_entity_poly.pdbx_seq_one_letter_code
_entity_poly.pdbx_strand_id
1 'polypeptide(L)'
;MNKFASGAGAFVAVCAGKSNVSARAGARMTGTDFTANDLGILTAHLVLAAEAAGLASCILGWRNEKKLCAALGIPEKTAIPVVVALGYPADGYEIRPKKRKSLEETFLVLGEPIP
;
A
#
# COMPACT_ATOMS: atom_id res chain seq x y z
N MET A 1 1.34 14.69 11.63
CA MET A 1 1.02 13.81 10.51
C MET A 1 0.77 12.44 11.07
N ASN A 2 -0.24 11.70 10.67
CA ASN A 2 -0.57 10.33 11.13
C ASN A 2 -0.72 10.12 12.66
N LYS A 3 -1.06 11.15 13.43
CA LYS A 3 -1.27 11.02 14.89
C LYS A 3 -2.35 9.99 15.25
N PHE A 4 -3.33 9.79 14.36
CA PHE A 4 -4.39 8.81 14.52
C PHE A 4 -3.87 7.36 14.57
N ALA A 5 -2.70 7.10 14.02
CA ALA A 5 -2.07 5.78 14.02
C ALA A 5 -1.11 5.55 15.20
N SER A 6 -1.00 6.52 16.14
CA SER A 6 -0.07 6.41 17.27
C SER A 6 -0.38 5.25 18.21
N GLY A 7 -1.63 4.75 18.21
CA GLY A 7 -2.05 3.58 18.97
C GLY A 7 -1.89 2.24 18.25
N ALA A 8 -1.35 2.22 17.04
CA ALA A 8 -1.12 0.98 16.31
C ALA A 8 -0.10 0.10 17.06
N GLY A 9 -0.37 -1.21 17.12
CA GLY A 9 0.51 -2.17 17.78
C GLY A 9 1.80 -2.45 17.00
N ALA A 10 1.76 -2.29 15.66
CA ALA A 10 2.90 -2.50 14.80
C ALA A 10 2.83 -1.64 13.53
N PHE A 11 4.00 -1.46 12.89
CA PHE A 11 4.11 -0.82 11.59
C PHE A 11 4.96 -1.67 10.66
N VAL A 12 4.48 -1.87 9.43
CA VAL A 12 5.24 -2.56 8.39
C VAL A 12 5.67 -1.52 7.36
N ALA A 13 6.98 -1.32 7.21
CA ALA A 13 7.54 -0.48 6.16
C ALA A 13 7.79 -1.33 4.91
N VAL A 14 7.11 -1.06 3.83
CA VAL A 14 7.32 -1.71 2.54
C VAL A 14 8.44 -0.96 1.82
N CYS A 15 9.58 -1.63 1.64
CA CYS A 15 10.77 -1.04 1.04
C CYS A 15 10.91 -1.49 -0.41
N ALA A 16 11.20 -0.56 -1.31
CA ALA A 16 11.51 -0.88 -2.69
C ALA A 16 12.99 -1.29 -2.80
N GLY A 17 13.22 -2.51 -3.27
CA GLY A 17 14.55 -3.02 -3.60
C GLY A 17 15.01 -2.60 -5.00
N LYS A 18 16.22 -3.01 -5.36
CA LYS A 18 16.73 -2.81 -6.72
C LYS A 18 16.09 -3.82 -7.67
N SER A 19 15.45 -3.34 -8.73
CA SER A 19 14.99 -4.19 -9.82
C SER A 19 16.17 -4.85 -10.54
N ASN A 20 15.96 -6.07 -11.04
CA ASN A 20 16.95 -6.74 -11.88
C ASN A 20 17.13 -6.01 -13.24
N VAL A 21 18.18 -6.38 -13.97
CA VAL A 21 18.56 -5.72 -15.23
C VAL A 21 17.47 -5.85 -16.29
N SER A 22 16.85 -7.03 -16.41
CA SER A 22 15.79 -7.28 -17.40
C SER A 22 14.53 -6.46 -17.10
N ALA A 23 14.09 -6.38 -15.84
CA ALA A 23 12.95 -5.57 -15.44
C ALA A 23 13.20 -4.08 -15.70
N ARG A 24 14.43 -3.60 -15.44
CA ARG A 24 14.83 -2.21 -15.74
C ARG A 24 14.82 -1.90 -17.22
N ALA A 25 15.32 -2.83 -18.05
CA ALA A 25 15.28 -2.70 -19.50
C ALA A 25 13.84 -2.68 -20.03
N GLY A 26 13.00 -3.63 -19.58
CA GLY A 26 11.58 -3.70 -19.91
C GLY A 26 10.82 -2.43 -19.51
N ALA A 27 11.04 -1.93 -18.32
CA ALA A 27 10.42 -0.68 -17.82
C ALA A 27 10.77 0.52 -18.71
N ARG A 28 12.02 0.62 -19.17
CA ARG A 28 12.45 1.69 -20.10
C ARG A 28 11.81 1.56 -21.47
N MET A 29 11.65 0.34 -21.98
CA MET A 29 11.04 0.10 -23.30
C MET A 29 9.54 0.34 -23.32
N THR A 30 8.85 -0.04 -22.25
CA THR A 30 7.38 0.02 -22.17
C THR A 30 6.85 1.26 -21.44
N GLY A 31 7.70 2.01 -20.76
CA GLY A 31 7.28 3.11 -19.88
C GLY A 31 6.55 2.62 -18.61
N THR A 32 6.62 1.33 -18.29
CA THR A 32 5.88 0.73 -17.17
C THR A 32 6.72 0.73 -15.90
N ASP A 33 6.17 1.23 -14.79
CA ASP A 33 6.78 1.09 -13.48
C ASP A 33 6.37 -0.24 -12.81
N PHE A 34 7.09 -1.31 -13.15
CA PHE A 34 6.84 -2.63 -12.58
C PHE A 34 6.99 -2.64 -11.05
N THR A 35 7.87 -1.81 -10.50
CA THR A 35 8.06 -1.71 -9.04
C THR A 35 6.79 -1.19 -8.37
N ALA A 36 6.14 -0.19 -8.94
CA ALA A 36 4.88 0.33 -8.42
C ALA A 36 3.77 -0.73 -8.44
N ASN A 37 3.69 -1.52 -9.53
CA ASN A 37 2.74 -2.62 -9.63
C ASN A 37 2.99 -3.69 -8.54
N ASP A 38 4.23 -4.14 -8.40
CA ASP A 38 4.62 -5.15 -7.41
C ASP A 38 4.33 -4.68 -5.97
N LEU A 39 4.62 -3.42 -5.66
CA LEU A 39 4.35 -2.82 -4.36
C LEU A 39 2.86 -2.72 -4.06
N GLY A 40 2.04 -2.40 -5.07
CA GLY A 40 0.58 -2.39 -4.95
C GLY A 40 0.02 -3.78 -4.66
N ILE A 41 0.48 -4.80 -5.39
CA ILE A 41 0.11 -6.20 -5.19
C ILE A 41 0.52 -6.68 -3.80
N LEU A 42 1.78 -6.45 -3.40
CA LEU A 42 2.28 -6.82 -2.08
C LEU A 42 1.47 -6.15 -0.96
N THR A 43 1.20 -4.85 -1.10
CA THR A 43 0.43 -4.10 -0.10
C THR A 43 -1.00 -4.64 0.03
N ALA A 44 -1.65 -4.98 -1.08
CA ALA A 44 -2.98 -5.58 -1.08
C ALA A 44 -2.98 -6.93 -0.34
N HIS A 45 -2.03 -7.82 -0.64
CA HIS A 45 -1.91 -9.10 0.06
C HIS A 45 -1.62 -8.93 1.55
N LEU A 46 -0.78 -7.96 1.92
CA LEU A 46 -0.46 -7.67 3.32
C LEU A 46 -1.71 -7.27 4.12
N VAL A 47 -2.53 -6.36 3.60
CA VAL A 47 -3.73 -5.91 4.31
C VAL A 47 -4.81 -6.98 4.34
N LEU A 48 -4.93 -7.81 3.31
CA LEU A 48 -5.84 -8.96 3.31
C LEU A 48 -5.40 -10.04 4.30
N ALA A 49 -4.10 -10.32 4.38
CA ALA A 49 -3.55 -11.25 5.37
C ALA A 49 -3.74 -10.73 6.81
N ALA A 50 -3.58 -9.43 7.03
CA ALA A 50 -3.86 -8.81 8.32
C ALA A 50 -5.33 -9.00 8.73
N GLU A 51 -6.27 -8.74 7.82
CA GLU A 51 -7.71 -8.96 8.06
C GLU A 51 -8.01 -10.42 8.36
N ALA A 52 -7.44 -11.36 7.60
CA ALA A 52 -7.58 -12.79 7.85
C ALA A 52 -7.02 -13.23 9.21
N ALA A 53 -6.06 -12.50 9.74
CA ALA A 53 -5.49 -12.71 11.08
C ALA A 53 -6.25 -11.96 12.20
N GLY A 54 -7.38 -11.32 11.89
CA GLY A 54 -8.18 -10.54 12.84
C GLY A 54 -7.56 -9.18 13.22
N LEU A 55 -6.65 -8.67 12.39
CA LEU A 55 -6.02 -7.35 12.60
C LEU A 55 -6.65 -6.30 11.70
N ALA A 56 -6.90 -5.13 12.25
CA ALA A 56 -7.18 -3.94 11.47
C ALA A 56 -5.88 -3.38 10.87
N SER A 57 -5.98 -2.79 9.68
CA SER A 57 -4.85 -2.18 9.00
C SER A 57 -5.17 -0.80 8.44
N CYS A 58 -4.14 0.04 8.33
CA CYS A 58 -4.25 1.34 7.67
C CYS A 58 -3.01 1.61 6.82
N ILE A 59 -3.22 1.83 5.51
CA ILE A 59 -2.14 2.19 4.59
C ILE A 59 -1.84 3.69 4.74
N LEU A 60 -0.59 4.01 5.07
CA LEU A 60 -0.11 5.36 5.30
C LEU A 60 0.71 5.84 4.10
N GLY A 61 0.12 6.71 3.28
CA GLY A 61 0.80 7.34 2.14
C GLY A 61 1.73 8.49 2.57
N TRP A 62 1.30 9.29 3.56
CA TRP A 62 2.09 10.43 4.05
C TRP A 62 3.11 9.98 5.08
N ARG A 63 4.39 10.13 4.76
CA ARG A 63 5.52 9.68 5.57
C ARG A 63 6.75 10.55 5.36
N ASN A 64 7.70 10.42 6.26
CA ASN A 64 9.04 11.00 6.10
C ASN A 64 10.05 9.86 5.97
N GLU A 65 10.47 9.56 4.75
CA GLU A 65 11.36 8.43 4.45
C GLU A 65 12.70 8.53 5.17
N LYS A 66 13.32 9.71 5.23
CA LYS A 66 14.60 9.90 5.94
C LYS A 66 14.50 9.54 7.42
N LYS A 67 13.43 10.02 8.09
CA LYS A 67 13.18 9.69 9.50
C LYS A 67 12.90 8.21 9.71
N LEU A 68 12.18 7.59 8.78
CA LEU A 68 11.90 6.15 8.82
C LEU A 68 13.19 5.34 8.62
N CYS A 69 14.01 5.67 7.64
CA CYS A 69 15.29 5.00 7.43
C CYS A 69 16.18 5.09 8.67
N ALA A 70 16.28 6.27 9.29
CA ALA A 70 17.04 6.47 10.51
C ALA A 70 16.48 5.64 11.68
N ALA A 71 15.16 5.62 11.87
CA ALA A 71 14.50 4.86 12.93
C ALA A 71 14.63 3.34 12.76
N LEU A 72 14.67 2.87 11.51
CA LEU A 72 14.81 1.44 11.17
C LEU A 72 16.28 0.99 11.06
N GLY A 73 17.24 1.91 11.12
CA GLY A 73 18.67 1.59 10.95
C GLY A 73 19.02 1.12 9.54
N ILE A 74 18.27 1.56 8.51
CA ILE A 74 18.49 1.18 7.12
C ILE A 74 19.06 2.36 6.31
N PRO A 75 19.70 2.10 5.14
CA PRO A 75 20.30 3.15 4.33
C PRO A 75 19.32 4.28 3.98
N GLU A 76 19.75 5.55 4.12
CA GLU A 76 18.93 6.74 3.86
C GLU A 76 18.33 6.77 2.44
N LYS A 77 18.97 6.09 1.49
CA LYS A 77 18.54 6.00 0.09
C LYS A 77 17.48 4.93 -0.16
N THR A 78 17.07 4.19 0.88
CA THR A 78 16.02 3.17 0.74
C THR A 78 14.68 3.86 0.52
N ALA A 79 14.04 3.58 -0.60
CA ALA A 79 12.69 4.06 -0.85
C ALA A 79 11.68 3.24 -0.02
N ILE A 80 10.82 3.95 0.71
CA ILE A 80 9.74 3.35 1.53
C ILE A 80 8.41 3.89 1.01
N PRO A 81 7.90 3.40 -0.12
CA PRO A 81 6.68 3.94 -0.75
C PRO A 81 5.43 3.78 0.10
N VAL A 82 5.37 2.78 0.95
CA VAL A 82 4.20 2.46 1.77
C VAL A 82 4.61 2.09 3.19
N VAL A 83 3.82 2.55 4.15
CA VAL A 83 3.84 2.03 5.53
C VAL A 83 2.43 1.55 5.86
N VAL A 84 2.31 0.39 6.46
CA VAL A 84 1.04 -0.15 6.95
C VAL A 84 1.06 -0.17 8.47
N ALA A 85 0.12 0.53 9.09
CA ALA A 85 -0.14 0.41 10.52
C ALA A 85 -1.04 -0.80 10.76
N LEU A 86 -0.73 -1.59 11.78
CA LEU A 86 -1.46 -2.79 12.18
C LEU A 86 -1.84 -2.70 13.66
N GLY A 87 -3.01 -3.23 13.98
CA GLY A 87 -3.49 -3.26 15.37
C GLY A 87 -4.88 -3.86 15.46
N TYR A 88 -5.41 -3.90 16.66
CA TYR A 88 -6.81 -4.26 16.87
C TYR A 88 -7.67 -3.00 16.79
N PRO A 89 -8.86 -3.07 16.16
CA PRO A 89 -9.79 -1.94 16.19
C PRO A 89 -10.21 -1.63 17.62
N ALA A 90 -10.49 -0.37 17.90
CA ALA A 90 -11.08 0.00 19.19
C ALA A 90 -12.48 -0.63 19.34
N ASP A 91 -12.88 -0.92 20.59
CA ASP A 91 -14.21 -1.44 20.87
C ASP A 91 -15.29 -0.50 20.30
N GLY A 92 -16.24 -1.06 19.57
CA GLY A 92 -17.30 -0.29 18.93
C GLY A 92 -16.86 0.58 17.75
N TYR A 93 -15.66 0.35 17.19
CA TYR A 93 -15.21 1.07 15.98
C TYR A 93 -16.09 0.74 14.79
N GLU A 94 -16.77 1.75 14.25
CA GLU A 94 -17.55 1.61 13.03
C GLU A 94 -16.71 1.95 11.80
N ILE A 95 -16.78 1.06 10.80
CA ILE A 95 -16.11 1.31 9.51
C ILE A 95 -16.82 2.44 8.79
N ARG A 96 -16.09 3.51 8.50
CA ARG A 96 -16.63 4.66 7.77
C ARG A 96 -17.18 4.26 6.41
N PRO A 97 -18.34 4.80 5.99
CA PRO A 97 -18.88 4.57 4.65
C PRO A 97 -17.84 4.90 3.58
N LYS A 98 -17.66 4.02 2.63
CA LYS A 98 -16.73 4.24 1.51
C LYS A 98 -17.44 4.99 0.38
N LYS A 99 -16.91 6.13 -0.02
CA LYS A 99 -17.31 6.78 -1.27
C LYS A 99 -16.55 6.11 -2.41
N ARG A 100 -17.26 5.35 -3.23
CA ARG A 100 -16.70 4.66 -4.39
C ARG A 100 -17.40 5.18 -5.63
N LYS A 101 -16.70 5.14 -6.76
CA LYS A 101 -17.32 5.32 -8.07
C LYS A 101 -18.27 4.15 -8.34
N SER A 102 -19.26 4.36 -9.19
CA SER A 102 -20.15 3.29 -9.62
C SER A 102 -19.39 2.26 -10.48
N LEU A 103 -19.98 1.11 -10.72
CA LEU A 103 -19.37 0.11 -11.61
C LEU A 103 -19.23 0.65 -13.04
N GLU A 104 -20.23 1.37 -13.52
CA GLU A 104 -20.26 1.98 -14.86
C GLU A 104 -19.14 3.02 -15.06
N GLU A 105 -18.69 3.67 -13.98
CA GLU A 105 -17.57 4.62 -14.03
C GLU A 105 -16.20 3.94 -13.98
N THR A 106 -16.15 2.68 -13.56
CA THR A 106 -14.87 1.97 -13.29
C THR A 106 -14.65 0.74 -14.15
N PHE A 107 -15.71 0.23 -14.78
CA PHE A 107 -15.70 -1.02 -15.51
C PHE A 107 -16.39 -0.86 -16.86
N LEU A 108 -15.76 -1.34 -17.93
CA LEU A 108 -16.30 -1.33 -19.29
C LEU A 108 -16.21 -2.74 -19.85
N VAL A 109 -17.38 -3.29 -20.26
CA VAL A 109 -17.44 -4.52 -21.05
C VAL A 109 -17.45 -4.15 -22.52
N LEU A 110 -16.41 -4.57 -23.26
CA LEU A 110 -16.37 -4.33 -24.70
C LEU A 110 -17.26 -5.33 -25.42
N GLY A 111 -18.19 -4.83 -26.23
CA GLY A 111 -19.09 -5.66 -27.06
C GLY A 111 -20.46 -5.96 -26.46
N GLU A 112 -20.73 -5.58 -25.21
CA GLU A 112 -22.06 -5.67 -24.61
C GLU A 112 -22.47 -4.31 -24.06
N PRO A 113 -23.75 -3.90 -24.20
CA PRO A 113 -24.23 -2.72 -23.50
C PRO A 113 -24.22 -3.00 -21.99
N ILE A 114 -23.70 -2.05 -21.22
CA ILE A 114 -23.79 -2.10 -19.75
C ILE A 114 -25.26 -1.98 -19.37
N PRO A 115 -25.81 -2.90 -18.58
CA PRO A 115 -27.23 -2.89 -18.20
C PRO A 115 -27.60 -1.66 -17.38
#